data_46fcf9664ea045b6f2b8ddd3e7cb8a44
#
_entry.id   46fcf9664ea045b6f2b8ddd3e7cb8a44
#
_cell.length_a   1.000
_cell.length_b   1.000
_cell.length_c   1.000
_cell.angle_alpha   90.00
_cell.angle_beta   90.00
_cell.angle_gamma   90.00
#
_symmetry.space_group_name_H-M   'P 1'
#
loop_
_entity.id
_entity.type
_entity.pdbx_description
1 polymer ?
#
loop_
_entity_poly.entity_id
_entity_poly.type
_entity_poly.pdbx_seq_one_letter_code
_entity_poly.pdbx_strand_id
1 'polypeptide(L)'
;MERRTFLQQGTLAGISALAFGGAQAAGKTANGITAPAAEKTFNMNYAPHDGMFKNSAGDDFLDQIRFMHDQGFRSIEDNGMLKREPVMQEKIGNLLAKLGMQMGVFVIDSGDNWKISLTTGKQEFTDTFLKTCKASLDTAKRCNAKWATVVPGFFERKLPIGVQTGNVIDALRRGAEILEPQGLVMVLEPLSDTPELFLRTADQTYEICRAVNSPSCKILYDIYHMQRNTGHLIPMMDMCWDEIAYIQIGDNPGRKEPGTGEINYKNIFKHLHEKGYKGVLGMEHGNIGQGKEGELAVIKAYRDSDNFL
;
A
#
# COMPACT_ATOMS: atom_id res chain seq x y z
N MET A 1 -10.30 -49.96 13.96
CA MET A 1 -8.93 -50.49 14.22
C MET A 1 -8.00 -49.30 14.42
N GLU A 2 -7.78 -49.15 15.59
CA GLU A 2 -6.73 -48.93 16.58
C GLU A 2 -6.00 -47.58 16.53
N ARG A 3 -6.31 -46.86 17.58
CA ARG A 3 -5.54 -45.71 18.10
C ARG A 3 -4.22 -46.22 18.68
N ARG A 4 -3.11 -45.52 18.50
CA ARG A 4 -1.94 -45.59 19.38
C ARG A 4 -1.53 -44.24 19.91
N THR A 5 -1.84 -44.11 21.18
CA THR A 5 -1.34 -43.15 22.17
C THR A 5 0.17 -43.39 22.40
N PHE A 6 0.98 -42.34 22.54
CA PHE A 6 2.29 -42.44 23.15
C PHE A 6 2.43 -41.38 24.28
N LEU A 7 2.62 -41.94 25.49
CA LEU A 7 2.74 -41.22 26.75
C LEU A 7 4.21 -40.81 27.04
N GLN A 8 4.30 -39.72 27.70
CA GLN A 8 5.31 -39.12 28.60
C GLN A 8 6.34 -40.07 29.25
N GLN A 9 7.55 -39.50 29.47
CA GLN A 9 8.42 -39.54 30.68
C GLN A 9 9.50 -38.47 30.46
N GLY A 10 9.80 -37.50 31.20
CA GLY A 10 9.88 -37.15 32.59
C GLY A 10 11.22 -37.50 33.23
N THR A 11 12.16 -36.55 33.36
CA THR A 11 13.14 -36.57 34.48
C THR A 11 13.67 -35.18 34.82
N LEU A 12 13.53 -34.84 36.10
CA LEU A 12 14.11 -33.71 36.82
C LEU A 12 15.55 -34.04 37.29
N ALA A 13 16.38 -33.03 37.44
CA ALA A 13 17.38 -32.76 38.47
C ALA A 13 18.45 -31.82 37.89
N GLY A 14 18.98 -30.84 38.55
CA GLY A 14 19.00 -30.46 39.95
C GLY A 14 19.73 -29.11 40.13
N ILE A 15 19.47 -28.54 41.25
CA ILE A 15 19.89 -27.24 41.75
C ILE A 15 21.35 -27.24 42.15
N SER A 16 22.08 -26.14 41.96
CA SER A 16 23.11 -25.69 42.89
C SER A 16 23.29 -24.16 42.84
N ALA A 17 22.96 -23.53 43.90
CA ALA A 17 23.28 -22.14 44.22
C ALA A 17 24.65 -22.06 44.93
N LEU A 18 25.40 -21.03 44.64
CA LEU A 18 26.37 -20.46 45.58
C LEU A 18 26.50 -18.96 45.37
N ALA A 19 26.21 -18.23 46.44
CA ALA A 19 26.35 -16.79 46.60
C ALA A 19 27.72 -16.46 47.18
N PHE A 20 28.16 -15.23 46.99
CA PHE A 20 28.98 -14.30 47.80
C PHE A 20 29.67 -13.36 46.80
N GLY A 21 29.54 -12.05 46.83
CA GLY A 21 29.48 -11.08 47.87
C GLY A 21 30.55 -10.02 47.54
N GLY A 22 30.19 -8.77 47.39
CA GLY A 22 31.18 -7.68 47.19
C GLY A 22 30.54 -6.38 46.71
N ALA A 23 30.11 -5.57 47.68
CA ALA A 23 29.71 -4.20 47.44
C ALA A 23 30.94 -3.30 47.29
N GLN A 24 30.94 -2.40 46.32
CA GLN A 24 31.64 -1.10 46.40
C GLN A 24 30.97 -0.03 45.56
N ALA A 25 31.06 1.19 46.08
CA ALA A 25 30.24 2.34 45.91
C ALA A 25 30.48 3.17 44.65
N ALA A 26 29.38 3.81 44.25
CA ALA A 26 29.22 5.18 43.74
C ALA A 26 30.27 5.77 42.80
N GLY A 27 29.86 5.87 41.54
CA GLY A 27 30.32 6.87 40.60
C GLY A 27 29.13 7.35 39.77
N LYS A 28 28.57 8.53 40.11
CA LYS A 28 27.62 9.24 39.23
C LYS A 28 28.36 9.65 38.00
N THR A 29 28.12 8.98 36.87
CA THR A 29 28.47 9.47 35.55
C THR A 29 27.22 9.89 34.82
N ALA A 30 27.31 11.07 34.21
CA ALA A 30 26.27 11.77 33.49
C ALA A 30 25.47 10.86 32.53
N ASN A 31 24.14 11.03 32.56
CA ASN A 31 23.26 10.53 31.53
C ASN A 31 23.71 11.07 30.14
N GLY A 32 24.54 10.31 29.47
CA GLY A 32 24.67 10.45 28.03
C GLY A 32 23.37 9.97 27.40
N ILE A 33 22.55 10.90 26.93
CA ILE A 33 21.48 10.61 25.99
C ILE A 33 22.21 10.11 24.73
N THR A 34 22.36 8.80 24.61
CA THR A 34 22.76 8.21 23.34
C THR A 34 21.66 8.56 22.35
N ALA A 35 21.99 9.37 21.34
CA ALA A 35 21.12 9.57 20.18
C ALA A 35 20.65 8.19 19.72
N PRO A 36 19.36 7.99 19.47
CA PRO A 36 18.89 6.70 18.96
C PRO A 36 19.71 6.33 17.72
N ALA A 37 20.25 5.13 17.71
CA ALA A 37 20.93 4.59 16.54
C ALA A 37 19.96 4.78 15.36
N ALA A 38 20.46 5.41 14.27
CA ALA A 38 19.66 5.61 13.08
C ALA A 38 19.03 4.26 12.72
N GLU A 39 17.70 4.14 12.83
CA GLU A 39 17.03 2.88 12.54
C GLU A 39 17.32 2.51 11.08
N LYS A 40 17.67 1.25 10.88
CA LYS A 40 17.98 0.70 9.56
C LYS A 40 16.79 0.94 8.63
N THR A 41 17.02 1.52 7.46
CA THR A 41 15.99 1.62 6.42
C THR A 41 15.49 0.24 6.03
N PHE A 42 14.27 0.15 5.55
CA PHE A 42 13.72 -1.09 5.00
C PHE A 42 14.42 -1.48 3.69
N ASN A 43 14.39 -2.78 3.36
CA ASN A 43 14.86 -3.30 2.08
C ASN A 43 13.91 -2.93 0.94
N MET A 44 12.59 -2.85 1.24
CA MET A 44 11.56 -2.41 0.31
C MET A 44 11.06 -1.01 0.68
N ASN A 45 10.39 -0.34 -0.25
CA ASN A 45 9.91 1.04 -0.07
C ASN A 45 8.43 1.08 0.32
N TYR A 46 8.16 0.93 1.61
CA TYR A 46 6.80 0.94 2.18
C TYR A 46 6.29 2.36 2.37
N ALA A 47 4.98 2.55 2.13
CA ALA A 47 4.29 3.83 2.18
C ALA A 47 3.09 3.80 3.16
N PRO A 48 3.28 4.17 4.44
CA PRO A 48 2.19 4.36 5.37
C PRO A 48 1.27 5.51 4.95
N HIS A 49 0.01 5.48 5.41
CA HIS A 49 -0.99 6.51 5.13
C HIS A 49 -1.31 7.40 6.34
N ASP A 50 -2.03 8.50 6.08
CA ASP A 50 -2.54 9.40 7.13
C ASP A 50 -3.38 8.64 8.17
N GLY A 51 -3.16 8.95 9.44
CA GLY A 51 -3.84 8.36 10.57
C GLY A 51 -3.25 7.04 11.07
N MET A 52 -2.32 6.40 10.32
CA MET A 52 -1.74 5.12 10.73
C MET A 52 -0.92 5.23 12.03
N PHE A 53 -0.31 6.40 12.30
CA PHE A 53 0.56 6.66 13.44
C PHE A 53 0.12 7.87 14.27
N LYS A 54 -1.17 8.20 14.30
CA LYS A 54 -1.68 9.37 15.01
C LYS A 54 -1.49 9.32 16.54
N ASN A 55 -1.47 8.14 17.14
CA ASN A 55 -1.26 8.01 18.59
C ASN A 55 0.22 8.22 18.98
N SER A 56 1.14 7.94 18.06
CA SER A 56 2.59 8.14 18.26
C SER A 56 3.03 9.55 17.92
N ALA A 57 2.44 10.17 16.88
CA ALA A 57 2.90 11.42 16.28
C ALA A 57 1.88 12.58 16.37
N GLY A 58 0.65 12.33 16.83
CA GLY A 58 -0.43 13.32 16.87
C GLY A 58 -1.29 13.33 15.60
N ASP A 59 -2.30 14.20 15.59
CA ASP A 59 -3.28 14.28 14.51
C ASP A 59 -2.78 15.05 13.28
N ASP A 60 -1.73 15.88 13.40
CA ASP A 60 -1.14 16.59 12.25
C ASP A 60 -0.42 15.61 11.33
N PHE A 61 -0.89 15.48 10.09
CA PHE A 61 -0.27 14.59 9.12
C PHE A 61 1.18 14.93 8.81
N LEU A 62 1.60 16.20 8.89
CA LEU A 62 2.98 16.58 8.71
C LEU A 62 3.89 16.02 9.84
N ASP A 63 3.39 15.96 11.06
CA ASP A 63 4.12 15.35 12.17
C ASP A 63 4.17 13.82 12.03
N GLN A 64 3.08 13.20 11.56
CA GLN A 64 3.08 11.78 11.22
C GLN A 64 4.10 11.45 10.11
N ILE A 65 4.23 12.28 9.07
CA ILE A 65 5.25 12.10 8.01
C ILE A 65 6.67 12.15 8.60
N ARG A 66 6.96 13.09 9.52
CA ARG A 66 8.25 13.14 10.22
C ARG A 66 8.50 11.87 11.02
N PHE A 67 7.52 11.43 11.77
CA PHE A 67 7.60 10.18 12.52
C PHE A 67 7.86 8.98 11.60
N MET A 68 7.11 8.85 10.49
CA MET A 68 7.32 7.79 9.49
C MET A 68 8.75 7.79 8.96
N HIS A 69 9.28 8.97 8.62
CA HIS A 69 10.68 9.11 8.19
C HIS A 69 11.66 8.62 9.25
N ASP A 70 11.47 9.02 10.52
CA ASP A 70 12.34 8.63 11.64
C ASP A 70 12.27 7.13 11.93
N GLN A 71 11.13 6.48 11.63
CA GLN A 71 10.98 5.02 11.69
C GLN A 71 11.58 4.28 10.48
N GLY A 72 12.16 4.99 9.53
CA GLY A 72 12.85 4.40 8.38
C GLY A 72 12.01 4.28 7.10
N PHE A 73 10.74 4.72 7.10
CA PHE A 73 9.94 4.78 5.88
C PHE A 73 10.45 5.87 4.94
N ARG A 74 10.32 5.64 3.64
CA ARG A 74 10.79 6.58 2.61
C ARG A 74 9.71 6.96 1.60
N SER A 75 8.48 6.57 1.85
CA SER A 75 7.30 6.96 1.09
C SER A 75 6.10 7.14 2.01
N ILE A 76 5.08 7.81 1.50
CA ILE A 76 3.73 7.84 2.08
C ILE A 76 2.71 7.54 1.01
N GLU A 77 1.50 7.13 1.41
CA GLU A 77 0.32 7.05 0.56
C GLU A 77 -0.78 7.97 1.11
N ASP A 78 -1.55 8.60 0.24
CA ASP A 78 -2.70 9.40 0.67
C ASP A 78 -3.81 9.41 -0.39
N ASN A 79 -4.73 8.47 -0.26
CA ASN A 79 -5.89 8.35 -1.15
C ASN A 79 -6.76 9.61 -1.20
N GLY A 80 -6.72 10.42 -0.13
CA GLY A 80 -7.45 11.68 0.00
C GLY A 80 -6.75 12.91 -0.57
N MET A 81 -5.52 12.80 -1.09
CA MET A 81 -4.70 13.96 -1.48
C MET A 81 -5.40 14.93 -2.42
N LEU A 82 -6.15 14.43 -3.41
CA LEU A 82 -6.90 15.29 -4.36
C LEU A 82 -7.92 16.20 -3.68
N LYS A 83 -8.46 15.77 -2.52
CA LYS A 83 -9.48 16.50 -1.74
C LYS A 83 -8.88 17.45 -0.70
N ARG A 84 -7.56 17.40 -0.46
CA ARG A 84 -6.88 18.33 0.44
C ARG A 84 -6.78 19.73 -0.19
N GLU A 85 -6.81 20.74 0.64
CA GLU A 85 -6.57 22.11 0.20
C GLU A 85 -5.20 22.24 -0.48
N PRO A 86 -5.08 23.02 -1.58
CA PRO A 86 -3.84 23.17 -2.32
C PRO A 86 -2.62 23.54 -1.45
N VAL A 87 -2.80 24.40 -0.46
CA VAL A 87 -1.75 24.79 0.50
C VAL A 87 -1.27 23.59 1.31
N MET A 88 -2.15 22.64 1.66
CA MET A 88 -1.75 21.44 2.39
C MET A 88 -1.02 20.46 1.46
N GLN A 89 -1.47 20.31 0.21
CA GLN A 89 -0.76 19.52 -0.81
C GLN A 89 0.68 20.01 -1.00
N GLU A 90 0.88 21.33 -1.08
CA GLU A 90 2.22 21.95 -1.19
C GLU A 90 3.07 21.72 0.07
N LYS A 91 2.48 21.86 1.27
CA LYS A 91 3.20 21.59 2.53
C LYS A 91 3.67 20.15 2.61
N ILE A 92 2.82 19.20 2.24
CA ILE A 92 3.17 17.77 2.19
C ILE A 92 4.27 17.54 1.16
N GLY A 93 4.12 18.03 -0.08
CA GLY A 93 5.12 17.87 -1.12
C GLY A 93 6.48 18.44 -0.74
N ASN A 94 6.51 19.65 -0.17
CA ASN A 94 7.74 20.29 0.31
C ASN A 94 8.39 19.51 1.45
N LEU A 95 7.60 18.96 2.37
CA LEU A 95 8.12 18.14 3.46
C LEU A 95 8.72 16.84 2.94
N LEU A 96 8.01 16.14 2.03
CA LEU A 96 8.51 14.92 1.40
C LEU A 96 9.84 15.17 0.67
N ALA A 97 9.92 16.24 -0.13
CA ALA A 97 11.15 16.63 -0.82
C ALA A 97 12.30 16.90 0.17
N LYS A 98 12.03 17.63 1.26
CA LYS A 98 13.02 17.91 2.31
C LYS A 98 13.55 16.65 3.00
N LEU A 99 12.69 15.65 3.20
CA LEU A 99 13.02 14.39 3.87
C LEU A 99 13.55 13.32 2.89
N GLY A 100 13.59 13.59 1.58
CA GLY A 100 13.94 12.59 0.57
C GLY A 100 12.93 11.44 0.47
N MET A 101 11.67 11.72 0.81
CA MET A 101 10.56 10.76 0.73
C MET A 101 9.78 10.91 -0.57
N GLN A 102 9.04 9.86 -0.97
CA GLN A 102 8.21 9.84 -2.17
C GLN A 102 6.73 9.89 -1.79
N MET A 103 5.94 10.53 -2.64
CA MET A 103 4.49 10.36 -2.65
C MET A 103 4.13 9.08 -3.41
N GLY A 104 3.34 8.22 -2.81
CA GLY A 104 2.70 7.07 -3.44
C GLY A 104 1.47 7.47 -4.25
N VAL A 105 0.41 6.66 -4.22
CA VAL A 105 -0.83 6.97 -4.93
C VAL A 105 -1.71 7.96 -4.18
N PHE A 106 -2.53 8.65 -4.94
CA PHE A 106 -3.79 9.26 -4.51
C PHE A 106 -4.89 8.85 -5.50
N VAL A 107 -6.16 9.03 -5.15
CA VAL A 107 -7.28 8.55 -5.98
C VAL A 107 -7.78 9.65 -6.92
N ILE A 108 -7.87 9.33 -8.22
CA ILE A 108 -8.64 10.12 -9.19
C ILE A 108 -10.11 9.76 -8.99
N ASP A 109 -10.79 10.51 -8.13
CA ASP A 109 -12.17 10.28 -7.75
C ASP A 109 -13.01 11.55 -7.86
N SER A 110 -14.05 11.49 -8.69
CA SER A 110 -15.07 12.50 -8.79
C SER A 110 -16.22 12.32 -7.78
N GLY A 111 -16.11 11.36 -6.87
CA GLY A 111 -17.16 10.91 -5.95
C GLY A 111 -18.03 9.78 -6.51
N ASP A 112 -17.63 9.16 -7.61
CA ASP A 112 -18.43 8.19 -8.36
C ASP A 112 -17.77 6.78 -8.50
N ASN A 113 -16.64 6.52 -7.84
CA ASN A 113 -15.93 5.24 -7.93
C ASN A 113 -16.80 4.01 -7.56
N TRP A 114 -17.84 4.23 -6.78
CA TRP A 114 -18.79 3.21 -6.32
C TRP A 114 -20.13 3.31 -7.02
N LYS A 115 -20.17 3.82 -8.25
CA LYS A 115 -21.37 3.93 -9.07
C LYS A 115 -21.12 3.36 -10.46
N ILE A 116 -22.17 3.11 -11.19
CA ILE A 116 -22.11 2.82 -12.62
C ILE A 116 -21.57 4.07 -13.32
N SER A 117 -20.41 3.96 -13.95
CA SER A 117 -19.73 5.12 -14.55
C SER A 117 -19.11 4.83 -15.90
N LEU A 118 -17.80 4.64 -16.02
CA LEU A 118 -17.10 4.45 -17.30
C LEU A 118 -17.58 3.23 -18.08
N THR A 119 -18.08 2.21 -17.40
CA THR A 119 -18.65 0.99 -17.99
C THR A 119 -19.81 1.26 -18.94
N THR A 120 -20.57 2.36 -18.73
CA THR A 120 -21.74 2.70 -19.55
C THR A 120 -21.42 3.29 -20.92
N GLY A 121 -20.21 3.84 -21.11
CA GLY A 121 -19.84 4.62 -22.28
C GLY A 121 -20.57 5.97 -22.43
N LYS A 122 -21.30 6.40 -21.40
CA LYS A 122 -21.98 7.69 -21.45
C LYS A 122 -21.00 8.85 -21.37
N GLN A 123 -21.19 9.84 -22.21
CA GLN A 123 -20.29 10.98 -22.34
C GLN A 123 -20.16 11.77 -21.00
N GLU A 124 -21.23 11.92 -20.25
CA GLU A 124 -21.23 12.61 -18.96
C GLU A 124 -20.22 12.04 -17.94
N PHE A 125 -20.09 10.71 -17.86
CA PHE A 125 -19.12 10.05 -16.99
C PHE A 125 -17.69 10.20 -17.50
N THR A 126 -17.52 10.09 -18.81
CA THR A 126 -16.21 10.31 -19.44
C THR A 126 -15.76 11.76 -19.24
N ASP A 127 -16.62 12.74 -19.44
CA ASP A 127 -16.28 14.16 -19.23
C ASP A 127 -15.92 14.46 -17.78
N THR A 128 -16.63 13.87 -16.82
CA THR A 128 -16.32 13.98 -15.40
C THR A 128 -14.95 13.36 -15.09
N PHE A 129 -14.67 12.18 -15.59
CA PHE A 129 -13.38 11.52 -15.46
C PHE A 129 -12.22 12.36 -16.03
N LEU A 130 -12.37 12.87 -17.26
CA LEU A 130 -11.35 13.70 -17.91
C LEU A 130 -11.12 15.03 -17.19
N LYS A 131 -12.18 15.63 -16.64
CA LYS A 131 -12.06 16.83 -15.79
C LYS A 131 -11.24 16.52 -14.53
N THR A 132 -11.48 15.37 -13.90
CA THR A 132 -10.74 14.95 -12.70
C THR A 132 -9.29 14.59 -13.04
N CYS A 133 -9.02 13.95 -14.18
CA CYS A 133 -7.65 13.74 -14.68
C CYS A 133 -6.89 15.07 -14.77
N LYS A 134 -7.49 16.11 -15.36
CA LYS A 134 -6.87 17.45 -15.45
C LYS A 134 -6.58 18.04 -14.07
N ALA A 135 -7.52 17.98 -13.14
CA ALA A 135 -7.34 18.47 -11.77
C ALA A 135 -6.24 17.70 -11.02
N SER A 136 -6.08 16.41 -11.31
CA SER A 136 -5.06 15.56 -10.72
C SER A 136 -3.64 15.96 -11.11
N LEU A 137 -3.43 16.58 -12.28
CA LEU A 137 -2.11 17.10 -12.69
C LEU A 137 -1.59 18.17 -11.74
N ASP A 138 -2.44 19.09 -11.32
CA ASP A 138 -2.06 20.15 -10.38
C ASP A 138 -1.70 19.58 -9.01
N THR A 139 -2.49 18.61 -8.53
CA THR A 139 -2.23 17.89 -7.28
C THR A 139 -0.90 17.12 -7.36
N ALA A 140 -0.69 16.34 -8.42
CA ALA A 140 0.54 15.60 -8.64
C ALA A 140 1.76 16.50 -8.65
N LYS A 141 1.67 17.68 -9.30
CA LYS A 141 2.75 18.67 -9.32
C LYS A 141 3.07 19.23 -7.93
N ARG A 142 2.04 19.54 -7.10
CA ARG A 142 2.25 20.07 -5.74
C ARG A 142 2.92 19.07 -4.82
N CYS A 143 2.55 17.78 -4.89
CA CYS A 143 3.12 16.75 -4.02
C CYS A 143 4.14 15.82 -4.69
N ASN A 144 4.55 16.12 -5.93
CA ASN A 144 5.48 15.32 -6.73
C ASN A 144 5.05 13.84 -6.85
N ALA A 145 3.73 13.59 -7.01
CA ALA A 145 3.20 12.26 -7.20
C ALA A 145 3.41 11.77 -8.63
N LYS A 146 3.65 10.46 -8.77
CA LYS A 146 3.83 9.79 -10.07
C LYS A 146 2.66 8.88 -10.42
N TRP A 147 1.85 8.50 -9.44
CA TRP A 147 0.78 7.52 -9.61
C TRP A 147 -0.54 8.06 -9.03
N ALA A 148 -1.62 7.69 -9.68
CA ALA A 148 -2.97 7.99 -9.20
C ALA A 148 -3.90 6.80 -9.49
N THR A 149 -4.61 6.34 -8.47
CA THR A 149 -5.53 5.20 -8.55
C THR A 149 -6.78 5.56 -9.35
N VAL A 150 -7.19 4.66 -10.24
CA VAL A 150 -8.44 4.74 -11.00
C VAL A 150 -9.25 3.46 -10.83
N VAL A 151 -10.54 3.63 -10.48
CA VAL A 151 -11.54 2.56 -10.44
C VAL A 151 -12.60 2.87 -11.49
N PRO A 152 -12.86 1.97 -12.47
CA PRO A 152 -13.83 2.22 -13.55
C PRO A 152 -15.29 2.32 -13.12
N GLY A 153 -15.62 1.89 -11.90
CA GLY A 153 -16.96 1.88 -11.35
C GLY A 153 -17.64 0.52 -11.37
N PHE A 154 -18.96 0.52 -11.27
CA PHE A 154 -19.75 -0.69 -11.18
C PHE A 154 -20.06 -1.28 -12.56
N PHE A 155 -20.30 -2.59 -12.56
CA PHE A 155 -20.81 -3.34 -13.70
C PHE A 155 -22.23 -2.88 -14.07
N GLU A 156 -22.47 -2.57 -15.36
CA GLU A 156 -23.81 -2.24 -15.88
C GLU A 156 -24.49 -3.52 -16.41
N ARG A 157 -25.45 -4.05 -15.66
CA ARG A 157 -26.12 -5.31 -15.98
C ARG A 157 -26.84 -5.33 -17.33
N LYS A 158 -27.21 -4.16 -17.88
CA LYS A 158 -27.94 -4.05 -19.15
C LYS A 158 -27.02 -4.07 -20.37
N LEU A 159 -25.70 -4.04 -20.17
CA LEU A 159 -24.72 -4.04 -21.25
C LEU A 159 -23.89 -5.34 -21.23
N PRO A 160 -23.58 -5.92 -22.40
CA PRO A 160 -22.62 -7.02 -22.49
C PRO A 160 -21.26 -6.61 -21.91
N ILE A 161 -20.54 -7.56 -21.30
CA ILE A 161 -19.27 -7.30 -20.65
C ILE A 161 -18.22 -6.74 -21.62
N GLY A 162 -18.15 -7.26 -22.85
CA GLY A 162 -17.22 -6.77 -23.86
C GLY A 162 -17.49 -5.32 -24.27
N VAL A 163 -18.77 -4.89 -24.29
CA VAL A 163 -19.11 -3.48 -24.56
C VAL A 163 -18.63 -2.59 -23.41
N GLN A 164 -18.82 -3.03 -22.16
CA GLN A 164 -18.33 -2.29 -20.98
C GLN A 164 -16.80 -2.20 -20.96
N THR A 165 -16.11 -3.29 -21.30
CA THR A 165 -14.65 -3.31 -21.43
C THR A 165 -14.18 -2.31 -22.48
N GLY A 166 -14.83 -2.28 -23.67
CA GLY A 166 -14.54 -1.30 -24.72
C GLY A 166 -14.75 0.14 -24.24
N ASN A 167 -15.87 0.43 -23.58
CA ASN A 167 -16.17 1.76 -23.02
C ASN A 167 -15.12 2.22 -22.03
N VAL A 168 -14.67 1.33 -21.13
CA VAL A 168 -13.62 1.62 -20.14
C VAL A 168 -12.30 1.91 -20.84
N ILE A 169 -11.89 1.07 -21.81
CA ILE A 169 -10.66 1.27 -22.59
C ILE A 169 -10.67 2.63 -23.30
N ASP A 170 -11.77 3.01 -23.92
CA ASP A 170 -11.89 4.30 -24.65
C ASP A 170 -11.79 5.49 -23.68
N ALA A 171 -12.44 5.43 -22.52
CA ALA A 171 -12.32 6.48 -21.49
C ALA A 171 -10.89 6.59 -20.96
N LEU A 172 -10.22 5.45 -20.68
CA LEU A 172 -8.84 5.42 -20.16
C LEU A 172 -7.83 5.93 -21.20
N ARG A 173 -7.99 5.64 -22.50
CA ARG A 173 -7.16 6.22 -23.58
C ARG A 173 -7.22 7.73 -23.56
N ARG A 174 -8.43 8.30 -23.48
CA ARG A 174 -8.62 9.75 -23.39
C ARG A 174 -8.02 10.34 -22.09
N GLY A 175 -8.09 9.62 -20.99
CA GLY A 175 -7.39 9.98 -19.75
C GLY A 175 -5.87 9.95 -19.91
N ALA A 176 -5.33 8.91 -20.55
CA ALA A 176 -3.90 8.78 -20.82
C ALA A 176 -3.36 9.92 -21.70
N GLU A 177 -4.08 10.37 -22.72
CA GLU A 177 -3.72 11.52 -23.54
C GLU A 177 -3.48 12.81 -22.71
N ILE A 178 -4.19 12.94 -21.57
CA ILE A 178 -4.04 14.07 -20.66
C ILE A 178 -2.84 13.89 -19.71
N LEU A 179 -2.65 12.67 -19.20
CA LEU A 179 -1.72 12.40 -18.10
C LEU A 179 -0.31 12.07 -18.58
N GLU A 180 -0.18 11.36 -19.71
CA GLU A 180 1.09 10.89 -20.26
C GLU A 180 2.10 12.01 -20.53
N PRO A 181 1.74 13.16 -21.14
CA PRO A 181 2.67 14.26 -21.36
C PRO A 181 3.25 14.88 -20.08
N GLN A 182 2.60 14.64 -18.94
CA GLN A 182 3.02 15.14 -17.64
C GLN A 182 3.66 14.06 -16.76
N GLY A 183 3.77 12.82 -17.28
CA GLY A 183 4.38 11.69 -16.57
C GLY A 183 3.57 11.17 -15.38
N LEU A 184 2.28 11.51 -15.28
CA LEU A 184 1.38 10.94 -14.27
C LEU A 184 0.76 9.64 -14.79
N VAL A 185 0.87 8.58 -14.01
CA VAL A 185 0.41 7.24 -14.37
C VAL A 185 -0.89 6.91 -13.62
N MET A 186 -1.97 6.67 -14.38
CA MET A 186 -3.15 6.01 -13.83
C MET A 186 -2.77 4.57 -13.48
N VAL A 187 -3.07 4.15 -12.27
CA VAL A 187 -2.93 2.76 -11.86
C VAL A 187 -4.32 2.19 -11.55
N LEU A 188 -4.73 1.22 -12.34
CA LEU A 188 -6.05 0.60 -12.26
C LEU A 188 -6.07 -0.41 -11.12
N GLU A 189 -7.03 -0.28 -10.21
CA GLU A 189 -7.17 -1.12 -9.05
C GLU A 189 -8.34 -2.10 -9.20
N PRO A 190 -8.09 -3.40 -9.34
CA PRO A 190 -9.12 -4.43 -9.23
C PRO A 190 -9.47 -4.66 -7.76
N LEU A 191 -10.74 -4.52 -7.42
CA LEU A 191 -11.24 -4.51 -6.05
C LEU A 191 -12.09 -5.73 -5.71
N SER A 192 -12.18 -6.06 -4.42
CA SER A 192 -12.98 -7.18 -3.89
C SER A 192 -14.08 -6.78 -2.90
N ASP A 193 -14.33 -5.47 -2.74
CA ASP A 193 -15.23 -4.96 -1.70
C ASP A 193 -16.67 -5.33 -1.93
N THR A 194 -17.12 -5.31 -3.18
CA THR A 194 -18.48 -5.68 -3.56
C THR A 194 -18.51 -6.40 -4.91
N PRO A 195 -19.45 -7.36 -5.11
CA PRO A 195 -19.59 -8.08 -6.39
C PRO A 195 -20.05 -7.20 -7.56
N GLU A 196 -20.56 -6.01 -7.30
CA GLU A 196 -21.01 -5.05 -8.32
C GLU A 196 -19.87 -4.35 -9.05
N LEU A 197 -18.65 -4.39 -8.53
CA LEU A 197 -17.49 -3.80 -9.18
C LEU A 197 -17.20 -4.45 -10.54
N PHE A 198 -16.94 -3.61 -11.54
CA PHE A 198 -16.59 -4.07 -12.87
C PHE A 198 -15.20 -4.70 -12.92
N LEU A 199 -14.20 -4.02 -12.36
CA LEU A 199 -12.79 -4.46 -12.36
C LEU A 199 -12.49 -5.24 -11.09
N ARG A 200 -12.13 -6.53 -11.23
CA ARG A 200 -12.01 -7.44 -10.09
C ARG A 200 -10.75 -8.31 -10.07
N THR A 201 -10.12 -8.57 -11.21
CA THR A 201 -9.01 -9.52 -11.29
C THR A 201 -7.81 -8.93 -12.01
N ALA A 202 -6.62 -9.46 -11.71
CA ALA A 202 -5.39 -8.97 -12.30
C ALA A 202 -5.31 -9.21 -13.82
N ASP A 203 -5.79 -10.36 -14.29
CA ASP A 203 -5.84 -10.70 -15.72
C ASP A 203 -6.78 -9.78 -16.52
N GLN A 204 -7.96 -9.47 -15.97
CA GLN A 204 -8.88 -8.48 -16.56
C GLN A 204 -8.21 -7.10 -16.63
N THR A 205 -7.51 -6.69 -15.58
CA THR A 205 -6.80 -5.41 -15.54
C THR A 205 -5.66 -5.38 -16.55
N TYR A 206 -4.91 -6.50 -16.66
CA TYR A 206 -3.84 -6.66 -17.62
C TYR A 206 -4.34 -6.52 -19.07
N GLU A 207 -5.44 -7.20 -19.40
CA GLU A 207 -6.09 -7.07 -20.72
C GLU A 207 -6.41 -5.59 -21.04
N ILE A 208 -7.00 -4.87 -20.09
CA ILE A 208 -7.36 -3.46 -20.28
C ILE A 208 -6.12 -2.58 -20.46
N CYS A 209 -5.09 -2.72 -19.60
CA CYS A 209 -3.86 -1.95 -19.70
C CYS A 209 -3.15 -2.20 -21.04
N ARG A 210 -3.06 -3.46 -21.47
CA ARG A 210 -2.51 -3.83 -22.79
C ARG A 210 -3.31 -3.23 -23.96
N ALA A 211 -4.64 -3.22 -23.85
CA ALA A 211 -5.50 -2.64 -24.87
C ALA A 211 -5.43 -1.11 -24.92
N VAL A 212 -5.31 -0.43 -23.78
CA VAL A 212 -5.05 1.03 -23.70
C VAL A 212 -3.71 1.37 -24.34
N ASN A 213 -2.67 0.56 -24.09
CA ASN A 213 -1.33 0.66 -24.66
C ASN A 213 -0.66 2.03 -24.42
N SER A 214 -0.67 2.49 -23.16
CA SER A 214 -0.03 3.73 -22.73
C SER A 214 0.87 3.48 -21.51
N PRO A 215 2.05 4.13 -21.41
CA PRO A 215 2.86 4.11 -20.18
C PRO A 215 2.14 4.78 -18.99
N SER A 216 1.11 5.59 -19.24
CA SER A 216 0.28 6.26 -18.24
C SER A 216 -0.99 5.50 -17.85
N CYS A 217 -1.11 4.20 -18.22
CA CYS A 217 -2.19 3.33 -17.79
C CYS A 217 -1.62 1.97 -17.41
N LYS A 218 -1.52 1.69 -16.12
CA LYS A 218 -0.84 0.53 -15.54
C LYS A 218 -1.69 -0.11 -14.45
N ILE A 219 -1.20 -1.20 -13.87
CA ILE A 219 -1.87 -1.95 -12.80
C ILE A 219 -1.41 -1.43 -11.44
N LEU A 220 -2.36 -1.19 -10.56
CA LEU A 220 -2.16 -1.25 -9.11
C LEU A 220 -2.50 -2.68 -8.66
N TYR A 221 -1.50 -3.42 -8.19
CA TYR A 221 -1.68 -4.78 -7.69
C TYR A 221 -1.86 -4.74 -6.16
N ASP A 222 -3.11 -4.65 -5.70
CA ASP A 222 -3.42 -4.79 -4.27
C ASP A 222 -3.46 -6.28 -3.89
N ILE A 223 -2.48 -6.69 -3.10
CA ILE A 223 -2.29 -8.08 -2.68
C ILE A 223 -3.50 -8.59 -1.90
N TYR A 224 -4.12 -7.75 -1.05
CA TYR A 224 -5.32 -8.12 -0.30
C TYR A 224 -6.51 -8.41 -1.21
N HIS A 225 -6.80 -7.53 -2.17
CA HIS A 225 -7.90 -7.73 -3.10
C HIS A 225 -7.67 -8.92 -4.01
N MET A 226 -6.43 -9.13 -4.47
CA MET A 226 -6.10 -10.28 -5.32
C MET A 226 -6.21 -11.59 -4.54
N GLN A 227 -5.81 -11.64 -3.27
CA GLN A 227 -6.00 -12.82 -2.42
C GLN A 227 -7.48 -13.16 -2.29
N ARG A 228 -8.35 -12.18 -2.05
CA ARG A 228 -9.79 -12.37 -1.89
C ARG A 228 -10.50 -12.83 -3.17
N ASN A 229 -10.09 -12.32 -4.32
CA ASN A 229 -10.78 -12.60 -5.58
C ASN A 229 -10.32 -13.90 -6.24
N THR A 230 -9.02 -14.15 -6.28
CA THR A 230 -8.45 -15.25 -7.08
C THR A 230 -7.37 -16.05 -6.35
N GLY A 231 -6.71 -15.47 -5.34
CA GLY A 231 -5.49 -16.06 -4.79
C GLY A 231 -4.36 -16.14 -5.82
N HIS A 232 -3.51 -17.17 -5.72
CA HIS A 232 -2.45 -17.45 -6.69
C HIS A 232 -1.51 -16.24 -6.94
N LEU A 233 -1.19 -15.52 -5.86
CA LEU A 233 -0.63 -14.17 -5.89
C LEU A 233 0.64 -14.02 -6.73
N ILE A 234 1.68 -14.84 -6.45
CA ILE A 234 2.97 -14.71 -7.13
C ILE A 234 2.88 -15.05 -8.64
N PRO A 235 2.27 -16.17 -9.07
CA PRO A 235 2.11 -16.44 -10.49
C PRO A 235 1.27 -15.42 -11.25
N MET A 236 0.22 -14.86 -10.63
CA MET A 236 -0.58 -13.80 -11.25
C MET A 236 0.20 -12.48 -11.35
N MET A 237 1.01 -12.17 -10.33
CA MET A 237 1.92 -11.02 -10.36
C MET A 237 2.97 -11.17 -11.47
N ASP A 238 3.53 -12.37 -11.66
CA ASP A 238 4.48 -12.66 -12.72
C ASP A 238 3.87 -12.52 -14.11
N MET A 239 2.62 -12.98 -14.29
CA MET A 239 1.89 -12.85 -15.55
C MET A 239 1.66 -11.38 -15.93
N CYS A 240 1.39 -10.51 -14.96
CA CYS A 240 1.07 -9.11 -15.19
C CYS A 240 2.27 -8.16 -15.02
N TRP A 241 3.48 -8.69 -14.81
CA TRP A 241 4.63 -7.95 -14.32
C TRP A 241 4.98 -6.69 -15.11
N ASP A 242 4.92 -6.76 -16.42
CA ASP A 242 5.25 -5.66 -17.34
C ASP A 242 4.23 -4.50 -17.30
N GLU A 243 3.06 -4.72 -16.72
CA GLU A 243 2.03 -3.70 -16.54
C GLU A 243 1.87 -3.25 -15.08
N ILE A 244 2.53 -3.88 -14.09
CA ILE A 244 2.44 -3.46 -12.69
C ILE A 244 3.32 -2.22 -12.45
N ALA A 245 2.70 -1.11 -12.03
CA ALA A 245 3.41 0.11 -11.65
C ALA A 245 3.31 0.45 -10.16
N TYR A 246 2.35 -0.11 -9.43
CA TYR A 246 2.14 0.13 -8.02
C TYR A 246 1.63 -1.13 -7.32
N ILE A 247 1.98 -1.31 -6.04
CA ILE A 247 1.54 -2.46 -5.26
C ILE A 247 0.99 -1.95 -3.92
N GLN A 248 -0.11 -2.56 -3.45
CA GLN A 248 -0.65 -2.30 -2.12
C GLN A 248 -0.66 -3.55 -1.26
N ILE A 249 -0.62 -3.34 0.06
CA ILE A 249 -0.42 -4.36 1.09
C ILE A 249 -1.58 -4.30 2.08
N GLY A 250 -2.14 -5.45 2.39
CA GLY A 250 -3.07 -5.69 3.47
C GLY A 250 -3.22 -7.19 3.68
N ASP A 251 -3.14 -7.67 4.93
CA ASP A 251 -3.23 -9.11 5.17
C ASP A 251 -4.69 -9.59 5.21
N ASN A 252 -4.94 -10.73 4.62
CA ASN A 252 -6.28 -11.33 4.52
C ASN A 252 -6.51 -12.31 5.68
N PRO A 253 -7.69 -12.35 6.30
CA PRO A 253 -8.94 -11.71 5.90
C PRO A 253 -9.20 -10.32 6.53
N GLY A 254 -8.39 -9.89 7.51
CA GLY A 254 -8.70 -8.72 8.34
C GLY A 254 -8.34 -7.36 7.74
N ARG A 255 -7.62 -7.32 6.60
CA ARG A 255 -7.02 -6.12 6.01
C ARG A 255 -6.22 -5.32 7.04
N LYS A 256 -5.23 -6.01 7.65
CA LYS A 256 -4.33 -5.48 8.67
C LYS A 256 -2.87 -5.64 8.22
N GLU A 257 -1.92 -5.31 9.11
CA GLU A 257 -0.49 -5.43 8.87
C GLU A 257 -0.04 -6.87 8.54
N PRO A 258 1.08 -7.07 7.82
CA PRO A 258 1.64 -8.37 7.49
C PRO A 258 1.81 -9.29 8.72
N GLY A 259 1.46 -10.56 8.56
CA GLY A 259 1.58 -11.59 9.59
C GLY A 259 0.38 -11.67 10.54
N THR A 260 -0.69 -10.91 10.27
CA THR A 260 -1.95 -10.99 11.03
C THR A 260 -2.99 -11.89 10.36
N GLY A 261 -2.70 -12.42 9.18
CA GLY A 261 -3.59 -13.26 8.39
C GLY A 261 -2.89 -14.44 7.75
N GLU A 262 -3.31 -14.77 6.53
CA GLU A 262 -2.90 -15.98 5.81
C GLU A 262 -1.81 -15.75 4.75
N ILE A 263 -1.47 -14.48 4.44
CA ILE A 263 -0.55 -14.17 3.35
C ILE A 263 0.90 -14.24 3.83
N ASN A 264 1.74 -14.99 3.12
CA ASN A 264 3.17 -15.05 3.42
C ASN A 264 3.90 -13.84 2.83
N TYR A 265 3.81 -12.69 3.48
CA TYR A 265 4.41 -11.44 3.02
C TYR A 265 5.94 -11.50 2.90
N LYS A 266 6.61 -12.25 3.77
CA LYS A 266 8.07 -12.44 3.67
C LYS A 266 8.48 -13.04 2.32
N ASN A 267 7.74 -14.04 1.84
CA ASN A 267 8.00 -14.63 0.54
C ASN A 267 7.65 -13.68 -0.62
N ILE A 268 6.57 -12.92 -0.48
CA ILE A 268 6.17 -11.93 -1.50
C ILE A 268 7.22 -10.81 -1.60
N PHE A 269 7.66 -10.23 -0.49
CA PHE A 269 8.68 -9.18 -0.51
C PHE A 269 10.01 -9.67 -1.05
N LYS A 270 10.41 -10.90 -0.70
CA LYS A 270 11.57 -11.55 -1.30
C LYS A 270 11.43 -11.67 -2.82
N HIS A 271 10.29 -12.17 -3.31
CA HIS A 271 10.00 -12.29 -4.74
C HIS A 271 10.07 -10.95 -5.47
N LEU A 272 9.43 -9.91 -4.91
CA LEU A 272 9.47 -8.55 -5.47
C LEU A 272 10.91 -8.01 -5.53
N HIS A 273 11.70 -8.22 -4.49
CA HIS A 273 13.09 -7.81 -4.44
C HIS A 273 13.94 -8.55 -5.49
N GLU A 274 13.78 -9.86 -5.62
CA GLU A 274 14.47 -10.69 -6.63
C GLU A 274 14.08 -10.30 -8.06
N LYS A 275 12.84 -9.88 -8.29
CA LYS A 275 12.37 -9.31 -9.56
C LYS A 275 12.90 -7.90 -9.82
N GLY A 276 13.60 -7.30 -8.85
CA GLY A 276 14.16 -5.95 -8.97
C GLY A 276 13.13 -4.82 -8.82
N TYR A 277 11.98 -5.05 -8.16
CA TYR A 277 10.99 -4.01 -7.91
C TYR A 277 11.58 -2.87 -7.07
N LYS A 278 11.49 -1.65 -7.58
CA LYS A 278 11.97 -0.41 -6.94
C LYS A 278 10.84 0.61 -6.71
N GLY A 279 9.60 0.20 -6.97
CA GLY A 279 8.43 1.03 -6.77
C GLY A 279 8.03 1.15 -5.30
N VAL A 280 6.93 1.83 -5.07
CA VAL A 280 6.33 2.02 -3.75
C VAL A 280 5.38 0.86 -3.43
N LEU A 281 5.36 0.46 -2.17
CA LEU A 281 4.45 -0.52 -1.60
C LEU A 281 3.52 0.19 -0.62
N GLY A 282 2.30 0.52 -1.05
CA GLY A 282 1.29 1.20 -0.22
C GLY A 282 0.80 0.33 0.92
N MET A 283 0.75 0.88 2.14
CA MET A 283 0.27 0.17 3.32
C MET A 283 -1.24 0.42 3.49
N GLU A 284 -2.06 -0.12 2.57
CA GLU A 284 -3.51 0.14 2.54
C GLU A 284 -4.28 -0.81 3.46
N HIS A 285 -4.06 -0.66 4.76
CA HIS A 285 -4.69 -1.47 5.79
C HIS A 285 -4.84 -0.70 7.12
N GLY A 286 -5.73 -1.16 7.97
CA GLY A 286 -5.82 -0.67 9.35
C GLY A 286 -4.86 -1.44 10.26
N ASN A 287 -4.60 -0.89 11.45
CA ASN A 287 -3.82 -1.57 12.49
C ASN A 287 -4.70 -2.58 13.24
N ILE A 288 -4.17 -3.76 13.59
CA ILE A 288 -4.90 -4.72 14.43
C ILE A 288 -4.91 -4.28 15.88
N GLY A 289 -3.77 -3.77 16.36
CA GLY A 289 -3.61 -3.23 17.70
C GLY A 289 -4.07 -1.78 17.77
N GLN A 290 -4.47 -1.35 18.97
CA GLN A 290 -4.91 0.02 19.23
C GLN A 290 -3.83 0.85 19.93
N GLY A 291 -3.95 2.18 19.81
CA GLY A 291 -3.06 3.11 20.47
C GLY A 291 -1.61 3.01 20.00
N LYS A 292 -0.72 3.62 20.75
CA LYS A 292 0.71 3.68 20.43
C LYS A 292 1.37 2.30 20.32
N GLU A 293 0.98 1.37 21.18
CA GLU A 293 1.52 0.00 21.17
C GLU A 293 1.13 -0.73 19.86
N GLY A 294 -0.13 -0.56 19.40
CA GLY A 294 -0.57 -1.11 18.13
C GLY A 294 0.20 -0.54 16.95
N GLU A 295 0.47 0.76 16.94
CA GLU A 295 1.26 1.43 15.90
C GLU A 295 2.72 0.92 15.85
N LEU A 296 3.35 0.73 17.02
CA LEU A 296 4.69 0.14 17.10
C LEU A 296 4.70 -1.33 16.65
N ALA A 297 3.62 -2.07 16.89
CA ALA A 297 3.47 -3.44 16.41
C ALA A 297 3.39 -3.50 14.87
N VAL A 298 2.74 -2.52 14.22
CA VAL A 298 2.76 -2.38 12.74
C VAL A 298 4.20 -2.24 12.23
N ILE A 299 4.98 -1.31 12.81
CA ILE A 299 6.38 -1.12 12.40
C ILE A 299 7.17 -2.43 12.54
N LYS A 300 6.99 -3.12 13.67
CA LYS A 300 7.63 -4.42 13.91
C LYS A 300 7.22 -5.47 12.88
N ALA A 301 5.93 -5.58 12.53
CA ALA A 301 5.43 -6.53 11.55
C ALA A 301 6.09 -6.33 10.17
N TYR A 302 6.27 -5.08 9.76
CA TYR A 302 7.01 -4.76 8.54
C TYR A 302 8.50 -5.09 8.64
N ARG A 303 9.16 -4.81 9.78
CA ARG A 303 10.56 -5.22 10.01
C ARG A 303 10.75 -6.73 9.91
N ASP A 304 9.85 -7.50 10.55
CA ASP A 304 9.91 -8.96 10.55
C ASP A 304 9.70 -9.52 9.13
N SER A 305 8.77 -8.96 8.36
CA SER A 305 8.47 -9.39 7.00
C SER A 305 9.51 -8.94 5.98
N ASP A 306 10.18 -7.81 6.22
CA ASP A 306 11.25 -7.25 5.37
C ASP A 306 12.62 -7.96 5.60
N ASN A 307 12.72 -8.79 6.63
CA ASN A 307 13.93 -9.56 6.95
C ASN A 307 14.00 -10.86 6.13
N PHE A 308 14.12 -10.72 4.81
CA PHE A 308 14.14 -11.83 3.85
C PHE A 308 15.51 -12.03 3.17
N LEU A 309 16.47 -11.13 3.40
CA LEU A 309 17.85 -11.17 2.91
C LEU A 309 18.74 -12.00 3.86
#